data_8c14441353c7630f23f1330c69278994
#
_entry.id   8c14441353c7630f23f1330c69278994
#
_cell.length_a   1.000
_cell.length_b   1.000
_cell.length_c   1.000
_cell.angle_alpha   90.00
_cell.angle_beta   90.00
_cell.angle_gamma   90.00
#
_symmetry.space_group_name_H-M   'P 1'
#
loop_
_entity.id
_entity.type
_entity.pdbx_description
1 polymer ?
#
loop_
_entity_poly.entity_id
_entity_poly.type
_entity_poly.pdbx_seq_one_letter_code
_entity_poly.pdbx_strand_id
1 'polypeptide(L)'
;SHRFCPTPLMTVASSSGPAILIPADVAGYNYILQNPVEQHRKDYPGRRALGSEETTGCGTRGIYFDAHGKGHMVAHNRKPNGPNSLLNCIERGWKFYDERPYLAGLFYWTGFDYRGEPNPMKFPATGSQFGILDYCGFPKDEAWYLKSWWTDEPVLHILPHWNLQGHEGDSID
;
A
#
# COMPACT_ATOMS: atom_id res chain seq x y z
N SER A 1 1.56 -18.97 23.46
CA SER A 1 0.59 -19.19 22.37
C SER A 1 0.55 -20.66 21.91
N HIS A 2 1.67 -21.38 21.90
CA HIS A 2 1.74 -22.79 21.49
C HIS A 2 0.88 -23.76 22.33
N ARG A 3 0.36 -23.28 23.47
CA ARG A 3 -0.49 -24.09 24.34
C ARG A 3 -1.91 -24.31 23.78
N PHE A 4 -2.38 -23.41 22.92
CA PHE A 4 -3.70 -23.45 22.32
C PHE A 4 -3.72 -23.79 20.83
N CYS A 5 -2.58 -23.69 20.16
CA CYS A 5 -2.39 -24.08 18.77
C CYS A 5 -0.98 -24.66 18.63
N PRO A 6 -0.81 -25.98 18.53
CA PRO A 6 0.51 -26.62 18.57
C PRO A 6 1.40 -26.29 17.36
N THR A 7 0.84 -25.71 16.31
CA THR A 7 1.58 -25.37 15.08
C THR A 7 1.33 -23.96 14.54
N PRO A 8 1.12 -22.91 15.36
CA PRO A 8 1.00 -21.57 14.82
C PRO A 8 2.36 -21.09 14.30
N LEU A 9 2.39 -20.63 13.06
CA LEU A 9 3.54 -19.91 12.54
C LEU A 9 3.60 -18.55 13.21
N MET A 10 4.78 -18.18 13.69
CA MET A 10 5.03 -16.87 14.27
C MET A 10 5.60 -15.93 13.20
N THR A 11 4.98 -14.78 13.03
CA THR A 11 5.50 -13.69 12.22
C THR A 11 5.81 -12.47 13.08
N VAL A 12 6.79 -11.69 12.67
CA VAL A 12 7.14 -10.41 13.27
C VAL A 12 7.27 -9.40 12.12
N ALA A 13 6.60 -8.28 12.26
CA ALA A 13 6.71 -7.16 11.32
C ALA A 13 7.93 -6.29 11.65
N SER A 14 8.67 -5.88 10.63
CA SER A 14 9.82 -4.97 10.81
C SER A 14 10.06 -4.10 9.59
N SER A 15 10.37 -2.85 9.82
CA SER A 15 10.86 -1.90 8.83
C SER A 15 12.39 -1.69 8.89
N SER A 16 13.10 -2.31 9.84
CA SER A 16 14.48 -1.91 10.19
C SER A 16 15.50 -3.05 10.28
N GLY A 17 15.36 -4.09 9.48
CA GLY A 17 16.43 -5.05 9.28
C GLY A 17 16.21 -6.46 9.86
N PRO A 18 17.14 -7.39 9.58
CA PRO A 18 16.91 -8.82 9.74
C PRO A 18 16.95 -9.33 11.18
N ALA A 19 17.57 -8.61 12.11
CA ALA A 19 17.84 -9.15 13.44
C ALA A 19 16.57 -9.57 14.20
N ILE A 20 15.50 -8.80 14.06
CA ILE A 20 14.20 -9.12 14.67
C ILE A 20 13.43 -10.19 13.89
N LEU A 21 13.75 -10.38 12.62
CA LEU A 21 13.10 -11.36 11.75
C LEU A 21 13.69 -12.76 11.88
N ILE A 22 14.90 -12.88 12.43
CA ILE A 22 15.62 -14.16 12.55
C ILE A 22 14.84 -15.20 13.38
N PRO A 23 14.28 -14.88 14.56
CA PRO A 23 13.57 -15.85 15.37
C PRO A 23 12.16 -16.18 14.87
N ALA A 24 11.65 -15.48 13.88
CA ALA A 24 10.30 -15.68 13.36
C ALA A 24 10.25 -16.80 12.33
N ASP A 25 9.15 -17.54 12.29
CA ASP A 25 8.90 -18.56 11.25
C ASP A 25 8.67 -17.93 9.88
N VAL A 26 8.06 -16.73 9.87
CA VAL A 26 7.79 -15.94 8.69
C VAL A 26 8.28 -14.50 8.91
N ALA A 27 9.11 -14.01 8.01
CA ALA A 27 9.56 -12.63 8.03
C ALA A 27 8.45 -11.70 7.51
N GLY A 28 7.95 -10.80 8.36
CA GLY A 28 7.02 -9.74 7.98
C GLY A 28 7.77 -8.45 7.71
N TYR A 29 7.71 -7.95 6.48
CA TYR A 29 8.30 -6.67 6.12
C TYR A 29 7.26 -5.57 6.14
N ASN A 30 7.54 -4.49 6.88
CA ASN A 30 6.84 -3.24 6.66
C ASN A 30 7.60 -2.43 5.62
N TYR A 31 6.95 -2.11 4.50
CA TYR A 31 7.56 -1.38 3.39
C TYR A 31 8.84 -2.06 2.91
N ILE A 32 8.69 -3.21 2.27
CA ILE A 32 9.75 -4.17 1.94
C ILE A 32 10.95 -3.53 1.21
N LEU A 33 10.72 -2.50 0.42
CA LEU A 33 11.77 -1.78 -0.33
C LEU A 33 12.73 -0.98 0.57
N GLN A 34 12.40 -0.79 1.84
CA GLN A 34 13.33 -0.24 2.85
C GLN A 34 14.32 -1.29 3.37
N ASN A 35 14.12 -2.54 2.99
CA ASN A 35 14.93 -3.66 3.47
C ASN A 35 15.73 -4.28 2.32
N PRO A 36 16.94 -4.78 2.57
CA PRO A 36 17.74 -5.49 1.57
C PRO A 36 17.21 -6.93 1.37
N VAL A 37 15.97 -7.04 0.89
CA VAL A 37 15.23 -8.32 0.83
C VAL A 37 15.96 -9.38 0.01
N GLU A 38 16.62 -9.00 -1.07
CA GLU A 38 17.38 -9.93 -1.91
C GLU A 38 18.62 -10.47 -1.17
N GLN A 39 19.23 -9.64 -0.32
CA GLN A 39 20.32 -10.12 0.54
C GLN A 39 19.79 -11.04 1.63
N HIS A 40 18.67 -10.68 2.28
CA HIS A 40 18.04 -11.56 3.27
C HIS A 40 17.64 -12.90 2.67
N ARG A 41 17.19 -12.92 1.41
CA ARG A 41 16.87 -14.16 0.70
C ARG A 41 18.10 -15.05 0.49
N LYS A 42 19.27 -14.46 0.22
CA LYS A 42 20.53 -15.20 0.07
C LYS A 42 21.04 -15.72 1.41
N ASP A 43 20.97 -14.89 2.44
CA ASP A 43 21.47 -15.23 3.78
C ASP A 43 20.58 -16.26 4.47
N TYR A 44 19.27 -16.25 4.16
CA TYR A 44 18.26 -17.13 4.75
C TYR A 44 17.36 -17.77 3.69
N PRO A 45 17.90 -18.66 2.83
CA PRO A 45 17.20 -19.14 1.61
C PRO A 45 15.91 -19.93 1.90
N GLY A 46 15.78 -20.52 3.09
CA GLY A 46 14.56 -21.22 3.53
C GLY A 46 13.52 -20.35 4.20
N ARG A 47 13.81 -19.06 4.40
CA ARG A 47 12.91 -18.15 5.12
C ARG A 47 11.69 -17.81 4.29
N ARG A 48 10.51 -18.06 4.84
CA ARG A 48 9.25 -17.55 4.30
C ARG A 48 9.13 -16.07 4.59
N ALA A 49 8.57 -15.30 3.67
CA ALA A 49 8.44 -13.86 3.82
C ALA A 49 7.14 -13.33 3.21
N LEU A 50 6.65 -12.25 3.77
CA LEU A 50 5.49 -11.49 3.26
C LEU A 50 5.65 -9.99 3.59
N GLY A 51 4.91 -9.16 2.89
CA GLY A 51 4.71 -7.77 3.30
C GLY A 51 3.65 -7.70 4.37
N SER A 52 4.03 -7.33 5.58
CA SER A 52 3.09 -7.21 6.70
C SER A 52 2.41 -5.85 6.76
N GLU A 53 2.97 -4.85 6.09
CA GLU A 53 2.40 -3.52 5.91
C GLU A 53 3.03 -2.88 4.68
N GLU A 54 2.23 -2.67 3.62
CA GLU A 54 2.75 -2.18 2.35
C GLU A 54 1.92 -1.06 1.74
N THR A 55 2.61 -0.25 0.96
CA THR A 55 2.10 0.72 -0.02
C THR A 55 1.00 1.66 0.47
N THR A 56 1.39 2.73 1.15
CA THR A 56 0.51 3.85 1.50
C THR A 56 0.22 4.76 0.29
N GLY A 57 -0.14 4.16 -0.84
CA GLY A 57 -0.20 4.86 -2.14
C GLY A 57 -1.51 5.60 -2.43
N CYS A 58 -2.56 5.35 -1.66
CA CYS A 58 -3.85 5.99 -1.88
C CYS A 58 -3.87 7.46 -1.44
N GLY A 59 -4.85 8.18 -1.98
CA GLY A 59 -5.14 9.55 -1.64
C GLY A 59 -6.62 9.75 -1.31
N THR A 60 -7.08 10.97 -1.35
CA THR A 60 -8.50 11.29 -1.21
C THR A 60 -9.27 10.76 -2.42
N ARG A 61 -10.38 10.04 -2.19
CA ARG A 61 -11.20 9.49 -3.27
C ARG A 61 -11.68 10.60 -4.22
N GLY A 62 -11.44 10.40 -5.51
CA GLY A 62 -11.88 11.33 -6.56
C GLY A 62 -11.09 12.65 -6.63
N ILE A 63 -9.95 12.75 -5.97
CA ILE A 63 -9.07 13.92 -6.04
C ILE A 63 -7.90 13.61 -6.96
N TYR A 64 -7.80 14.35 -8.04
CA TYR A 64 -6.79 14.19 -9.09
C TYR A 64 -5.76 15.32 -9.12
N PHE A 65 -6.01 16.38 -8.37
CA PHE A 65 -5.12 17.54 -8.22
C PHE A 65 -4.87 17.84 -6.75
N ASP A 66 -3.65 18.19 -6.39
CA ASP A 66 -3.30 18.49 -5.00
C ASP A 66 -4.12 19.67 -4.44
N ALA A 67 -4.76 19.43 -3.33
CA ALA A 67 -5.51 20.42 -2.57
C ALA A 67 -5.26 20.28 -1.06
N HIS A 68 -3.99 20.25 -0.67
CA HIS A 68 -3.56 20.03 0.71
C HIS A 68 -4.14 21.06 1.68
N GLY A 69 -4.30 22.31 1.26
CA GLY A 69 -4.94 23.36 2.06
C GLY A 69 -6.42 23.10 2.37
N LYS A 70 -7.05 22.18 1.63
CA LYS A 70 -8.43 21.72 1.87
C LYS A 70 -8.48 20.36 2.56
N GLY A 71 -7.34 19.82 2.98
CA GLY A 71 -7.25 18.49 3.56
C GLY A 71 -7.43 17.36 2.54
N HIS A 72 -7.13 17.61 1.26
CA HIS A 72 -7.19 16.62 0.18
C HIS A 72 -5.80 16.30 -0.33
N MET A 73 -5.61 15.06 -0.75
CA MET A 73 -4.33 14.52 -1.19
C MET A 73 -4.51 13.71 -2.47
N VAL A 74 -3.68 13.98 -3.46
CA VAL A 74 -3.59 13.14 -4.67
C VAL A 74 -2.89 11.82 -4.32
N ALA A 75 -3.33 10.72 -4.91
CA ALA A 75 -2.68 9.43 -4.77
C ALA A 75 -1.20 9.48 -5.22
N HIS A 76 -0.35 8.78 -4.48
CA HIS A 76 1.10 8.81 -4.70
C HIS A 76 1.53 8.17 -6.03
N ASN A 77 0.76 7.19 -6.54
CA ASN A 77 1.02 6.58 -7.84
C ASN A 77 0.91 7.58 -9.02
N ARG A 78 0.27 8.72 -8.82
CA ARG A 78 0.24 9.84 -9.79
C ARG A 78 1.46 10.76 -9.70
N LYS A 79 2.42 10.45 -8.81
CA LYS A 79 3.69 11.15 -8.66
C LYS A 79 4.85 10.17 -8.94
N PRO A 80 5.05 9.74 -10.19
CA PRO A 80 5.94 8.63 -10.50
C PRO A 80 7.41 8.87 -10.13
N ASN A 81 7.81 10.12 -10.00
CA ASN A 81 9.21 10.54 -9.75
C ASN A 81 9.44 11.04 -8.32
N GLY A 82 8.50 10.83 -7.41
CA GLY A 82 8.67 11.22 -6.00
C GLY A 82 9.71 10.36 -5.28
N PRO A 83 10.32 10.87 -4.20
CA PRO A 83 11.44 10.22 -3.51
C PRO A 83 11.09 8.83 -2.92
N ASN A 84 9.83 8.52 -2.71
CA ASN A 84 9.36 7.21 -2.23
C ASN A 84 8.38 6.56 -3.21
N SER A 85 8.57 6.79 -4.50
CA SER A 85 7.62 6.40 -5.53
C SER A 85 7.28 4.91 -5.58
N LEU A 86 8.22 4.03 -5.19
CA LEU A 86 7.97 2.59 -5.13
C LEU A 86 7.17 2.20 -3.89
N LEU A 87 7.48 2.80 -2.72
CA LEU A 87 6.83 2.50 -1.46
C LEU A 87 5.36 2.97 -1.42
N ASN A 88 5.09 4.04 -2.16
CA ASN A 88 3.82 4.76 -2.12
C ASN A 88 3.01 4.59 -3.40
N CYS A 89 3.33 3.60 -4.24
CA CYS A 89 2.62 3.33 -5.47
C CYS A 89 2.11 1.88 -5.47
N ILE A 90 0.79 1.72 -5.48
CA ILE A 90 0.15 0.41 -5.43
C ILE A 90 0.57 -0.46 -6.61
N GLU A 91 0.59 0.07 -7.81
CA GLU A 91 0.96 -0.68 -9.01
C GLU A 91 2.39 -1.22 -8.93
N ARG A 92 3.33 -0.38 -8.51
CA ARG A 92 4.73 -0.77 -8.36
C ARG A 92 4.95 -1.69 -7.18
N GLY A 93 4.27 -1.42 -6.07
CA GLY A 93 4.28 -2.28 -4.90
C GLY A 93 3.78 -3.67 -5.24
N TRP A 94 2.64 -3.78 -5.92
CA TRP A 94 2.11 -5.05 -6.36
C TRP A 94 3.05 -5.79 -7.31
N LYS A 95 3.55 -5.14 -8.35
CA LYS A 95 4.51 -5.73 -9.31
C LYS A 95 5.78 -6.24 -8.63
N PHE A 96 6.26 -5.55 -7.60
CA PHE A 96 7.41 -6.02 -6.82
C PHE A 96 7.15 -7.39 -6.21
N TYR A 97 5.94 -7.64 -5.69
CA TYR A 97 5.56 -8.94 -5.12
C TYR A 97 5.29 -9.98 -6.20
N ASP A 98 4.58 -9.62 -7.25
CA ASP A 98 4.23 -10.50 -8.37
C ASP A 98 5.48 -11.09 -9.07
N GLU A 99 6.53 -10.29 -9.21
CA GLU A 99 7.82 -10.70 -9.77
C GLU A 99 8.65 -11.61 -8.84
N ARG A 100 8.22 -11.84 -7.60
CA ARG A 100 8.97 -12.55 -6.56
C ARG A 100 8.18 -13.70 -5.94
N PRO A 101 8.10 -14.85 -6.61
CA PRO A 101 7.25 -15.97 -6.15
C PRO A 101 7.68 -16.57 -4.81
N TYR A 102 8.81 -16.16 -4.26
CA TYR A 102 9.23 -16.53 -2.91
C TYR A 102 8.60 -15.68 -1.80
N LEU A 103 7.96 -14.58 -2.16
CA LEU A 103 7.15 -13.78 -1.25
C LEU A 103 5.71 -14.30 -1.27
N ALA A 104 5.14 -14.53 -0.09
CA ALA A 104 3.80 -15.09 0.03
C ALA A 104 2.68 -14.08 -0.32
N GLY A 105 3.03 -12.81 -0.53
CA GLY A 105 2.11 -11.72 -0.80
C GLY A 105 2.28 -10.56 0.16
N LEU A 106 1.26 -9.71 0.26
CA LEU A 106 1.31 -8.51 1.08
C LEU A 106 -0.01 -8.23 1.79
N PHE A 107 0.07 -7.55 2.91
CA PHE A 107 -1.03 -6.87 3.56
C PHE A 107 -0.93 -5.37 3.27
N TYR A 108 -1.98 -4.84 2.72
CA TYR A 108 -2.03 -3.45 2.29
C TYR A 108 -2.24 -2.49 3.46
N TRP A 109 -1.50 -1.37 3.52
CA TRP A 109 -1.79 -0.30 4.45
C TRP A 109 -2.52 0.85 3.75
N THR A 110 -3.84 0.96 3.86
CA THR A 110 -4.70 0.19 4.76
C THR A 110 -6.04 -0.05 4.08
N GLY A 111 -6.92 -0.82 4.70
CA GLY A 111 -8.26 -1.13 4.14
C GLY A 111 -9.14 0.12 4.02
N PHE A 112 -9.24 0.92 5.07
CA PHE A 112 -10.10 2.11 5.14
C PHE A 112 -9.31 3.35 5.49
N ASP A 113 -9.79 4.51 5.06
CA ASP A 113 -9.38 5.78 5.64
C ASP A 113 -9.71 5.79 7.14
N TYR A 114 -8.88 6.44 7.93
CA TYR A 114 -9.03 6.45 9.38
C TYR A 114 -8.80 7.83 9.98
N ARG A 115 -9.41 8.05 11.15
CA ARG A 115 -9.30 9.30 11.90
C ARG A 115 -8.28 9.19 13.01
N GLY A 116 -7.81 10.34 13.49
CA GLY A 116 -6.89 10.46 14.60
C GLY A 116 -5.52 10.93 14.18
N GLU A 117 -4.85 10.20 13.28
CA GLU A 117 -3.55 10.58 12.74
C GLU A 117 -3.71 11.17 11.33
N PRO A 118 -3.41 12.46 11.12
CA PRO A 118 -3.62 13.11 9.81
C PRO A 118 -2.45 12.94 8.83
N ASN A 119 -1.48 12.10 9.10
CA ASN A 119 -0.29 11.90 8.25
C ASN A 119 -0.69 11.58 6.79
N PRO A 120 -0.04 12.18 5.77
CA PRO A 120 1.06 13.16 5.84
C PRO A 120 0.60 14.61 5.99
N MET A 121 -0.69 14.82 6.15
CA MET A 121 -1.30 16.12 6.29
C MET A 121 -1.05 16.71 7.68
N LYS A 122 -1.37 18.01 7.83
CA LYS A 122 -1.32 18.72 9.10
C LYS A 122 -2.71 19.29 9.39
N PHE A 123 -2.88 19.79 10.63
CA PHE A 123 -4.09 20.55 10.95
C PHE A 123 -4.44 21.53 9.81
N PRO A 124 -5.70 21.62 9.39
CA PRO A 124 -6.93 21.11 10.01
C PRO A 124 -7.34 19.67 9.63
N ALA A 125 -6.52 18.92 8.92
CA ALA A 125 -6.83 17.51 8.65
C ALA A 125 -6.97 16.70 9.95
N THR A 126 -7.93 15.80 10.00
CA THR A 126 -8.28 15.03 11.19
C THR A 126 -8.13 13.51 11.00
N GLY A 127 -7.56 13.10 9.91
CA GLY A 127 -7.35 11.69 9.60
C GLY A 127 -6.50 11.47 8.37
N SER A 128 -6.05 10.23 8.20
CA SER A 128 -5.27 9.76 7.05
C SER A 128 -6.16 9.19 5.98
N GLN A 129 -5.68 9.27 4.73
CA GLN A 129 -6.41 8.86 3.54
C GLN A 129 -5.65 7.75 2.78
N PHE A 130 -5.00 6.87 3.54
CA PHE A 130 -4.24 5.73 3.00
C PHE A 130 -5.10 4.50 2.67
N GLY A 131 -6.39 4.53 3.03
CA GLY A 131 -7.30 3.44 2.74
C GLY A 131 -7.47 3.18 1.24
N ILE A 132 -7.63 1.93 0.85
CA ILE A 132 -8.12 1.57 -0.50
C ILE A 132 -9.63 1.84 -0.63
N LEU A 133 -10.31 1.93 0.51
CA LEU A 133 -11.69 2.40 0.65
C LEU A 133 -11.68 3.71 1.44
N ASP A 134 -12.61 4.60 1.14
CA ASP A 134 -12.81 5.81 1.92
C ASP A 134 -13.47 5.54 3.28
N TYR A 135 -13.72 6.59 4.08
CA TYR A 135 -14.38 6.48 5.39
C TYR A 135 -15.78 5.82 5.36
N CYS A 136 -16.42 5.85 4.21
CA CYS A 136 -17.76 5.29 4.02
C CYS A 136 -17.74 3.91 3.35
N GLY A 137 -16.56 3.40 3.03
CA GLY A 137 -16.39 2.10 2.37
C GLY A 137 -16.49 2.15 0.85
N PHE A 138 -16.49 3.32 0.23
CA PHE A 138 -16.44 3.42 -1.22
C PHE A 138 -15.05 3.15 -1.75
N PRO A 139 -14.90 2.29 -2.80
CA PRO A 139 -13.60 1.99 -3.38
C PRO A 139 -12.98 3.22 -4.04
N LYS A 140 -11.69 3.38 -3.86
CA LYS A 140 -10.86 4.33 -4.61
C LYS A 140 -10.35 3.67 -5.89
N ASP A 141 -9.74 4.44 -6.79
CA ASP A 141 -9.24 3.93 -8.07
C ASP A 141 -8.29 2.74 -7.89
N GLU A 142 -7.44 2.81 -6.88
CA GLU A 142 -6.46 1.77 -6.56
C GLU A 142 -7.11 0.44 -6.11
N ALA A 143 -8.29 0.50 -5.52
CA ALA A 143 -9.04 -0.72 -5.19
C ALA A 143 -9.45 -1.51 -6.44
N TRP A 144 -9.79 -0.81 -7.51
CA TRP A 144 -10.12 -1.44 -8.78
C TRP A 144 -8.91 -2.05 -9.46
N TYR A 145 -7.75 -1.39 -9.34
CA TYR A 145 -6.49 -1.97 -9.81
C TYR A 145 -6.17 -3.28 -9.07
N LEU A 146 -6.23 -3.29 -7.73
CA LEU A 146 -6.00 -4.52 -6.97
C LEU A 146 -7.05 -5.59 -7.29
N LYS A 147 -8.32 -5.21 -7.44
CA LYS A 147 -9.36 -6.17 -7.84
C LYS A 147 -9.02 -6.84 -9.16
N SER A 148 -8.48 -6.12 -10.14
CA SER A 148 -8.11 -6.70 -11.44
C SER A 148 -7.02 -7.77 -11.36
N TRP A 149 -6.20 -7.74 -10.31
CA TRP A 149 -5.14 -8.72 -10.07
C TRP A 149 -5.58 -9.87 -9.14
N TRP A 150 -6.48 -9.59 -8.21
CA TRP A 150 -6.79 -10.50 -7.11
C TRP A 150 -8.07 -11.31 -7.32
N THR A 151 -8.80 -11.06 -8.40
CA THR A 151 -10.02 -11.79 -8.71
C THR A 151 -10.04 -12.19 -10.19
N ASP A 152 -10.79 -13.25 -10.51
CA ASP A 152 -11.04 -13.69 -11.88
C ASP A 152 -12.22 -12.93 -12.53
N GLU A 153 -12.86 -12.02 -11.79
CA GLU A 153 -13.96 -11.21 -12.31
C GLU A 153 -13.43 -10.15 -13.28
N PRO A 154 -14.06 -9.96 -14.44
CA PRO A 154 -13.72 -8.85 -15.33
C PRO A 154 -13.85 -7.50 -14.62
N VAL A 155 -12.83 -6.66 -14.72
CA VAL A 155 -12.81 -5.30 -14.15
C VAL A 155 -12.72 -4.29 -15.27
N LEU A 156 -13.67 -3.36 -15.30
CA LEU A 156 -13.61 -2.15 -16.11
C LEU A 156 -13.78 -0.95 -15.18
N HIS A 157 -12.78 -0.11 -15.13
CA HIS A 157 -12.80 1.12 -14.34
C HIS A 157 -12.16 2.24 -15.13
N ILE A 158 -12.83 3.38 -15.23
CA ILE A 158 -12.37 4.56 -15.94
C ILE A 158 -12.06 5.65 -14.94
N LEU A 159 -10.84 6.18 -15.00
CA LEU A 159 -10.40 7.33 -14.22
C LEU A 159 -9.74 8.36 -15.15
N PRO A 160 -9.75 9.64 -14.78
CA PRO A 160 -10.48 10.23 -13.66
C PRO A 160 -11.99 10.30 -13.92
N HIS A 161 -12.76 10.63 -12.88
CA HIS A 161 -14.15 11.01 -13.11
C HIS A 161 -14.22 12.31 -13.95
N TRP A 162 -15.31 12.54 -14.68
CA TRP A 162 -15.44 13.66 -15.61
C TRP A 162 -15.80 15.01 -14.98
N ASN A 163 -16.04 15.06 -13.67
CA ASN A 163 -16.39 16.28 -12.97
C ASN A 163 -15.13 17.02 -12.49
N LEU A 164 -14.40 17.61 -13.42
CA LEU A 164 -13.12 18.29 -13.20
C LEU A 164 -13.30 19.81 -13.43
N GLN A 165 -14.23 20.42 -12.74
CA GLN A 165 -14.52 21.86 -12.85
C GLN A 165 -13.25 22.71 -12.65
N GLY A 166 -12.99 23.62 -13.57
CA GLY A 166 -11.82 24.50 -13.56
C GLY A 166 -10.57 23.88 -14.21
N HIS A 167 -10.71 22.70 -14.82
CA HIS A 167 -9.66 21.99 -15.56
C HIS A 167 -10.09 21.66 -16.99
N GLU A 168 -11.01 22.44 -17.53
CA GLU A 168 -11.51 22.28 -18.88
C GLU A 168 -10.40 22.56 -19.90
N GLY A 169 -10.07 21.56 -20.68
CA GLY A 169 -8.99 21.63 -21.68
C GLY A 169 -7.62 21.16 -21.18
N ASP A 170 -7.48 20.79 -19.91
CA ASP A 170 -6.28 20.17 -19.40
C ASP A 170 -6.13 18.75 -19.97
N SER A 171 -4.88 18.33 -20.18
CA SER A 171 -4.60 16.94 -20.53
C SER A 171 -4.91 16.03 -19.34
N ILE A 172 -5.51 14.89 -19.62
CA ILE A 172 -5.79 13.84 -18.64
C ILE A 172 -4.96 12.63 -19.08
N ASP A 173 -3.89 12.36 -18.35
CA ASP A 173 -2.98 11.23 -18.59
C ASP A 173 -3.34 10.02 -17.73
#